data_928b4bd159ebda3dc19b628f9eebec1e
#
_entry.id   928b4bd159ebda3dc19b628f9eebec1e
#
_cell.length_a   1.000
_cell.length_b   1.000
_cell.length_c   1.000
_cell.angle_alpha   90.00
_cell.angle_beta   90.00
_cell.angle_gamma   90.00
#
_symmetry.space_group_name_H-M   'P 1'
#
loop_
_entity.id
_entity.type
_entity.pdbx_description
1 polymer ?
#
loop_
_entity_poly.entity_id
_entity_poly.type
_entity_poly.pdbx_seq_one_letter_code
_entity_poly.pdbx_strand_id
1 'polypeptide(L)'
;GHFERMYSGLHLEFLKRPIDKVFSYGFELSTVKQREYSRSFTKFRDFQTTVGHFNLYAYEPSTKILAHFSAGKYLAGDRGYTLDLSRYFNNGARLGFFFTRTNASKESFGEGSFDKGFYVKYPLNIFDVNKNSRSFSGYTYRPILRDGGAKLNFPRSLFDLTKDAQAIELIFSK
;
A
#
# COMPACT_ATOMS: atom_id res chain seq x y z
N GLY A 1 12.13 3.85 11.89
CA GLY A 1 11.58 4.95 11.11
C GLY A 1 10.26 5.47 11.65
N HIS A 2 9.81 6.62 11.18
CA HIS A 2 8.49 7.15 11.44
C HIS A 2 7.58 6.78 10.26
N PHE A 3 6.48 6.08 10.55
CA PHE A 3 5.50 5.64 9.56
C PHE A 3 4.21 6.37 9.82
N GLU A 4 3.76 7.17 8.87
CA GLU A 4 2.63 8.07 9.04
C GLU A 4 2.84 9.07 10.21
N ARG A 5 1.79 9.80 10.56
CA ARG A 5 1.85 10.74 11.69
C ARG A 5 1.75 10.04 13.06
N MET A 6 1.24 8.81 13.09
CA MET A 6 0.84 8.13 14.32
C MET A 6 1.74 6.99 14.76
N TYR A 7 2.60 6.45 13.89
CA TYR A 7 3.37 5.25 14.19
C TYR A 7 4.86 5.44 13.94
N SER A 8 5.67 4.78 14.79
CA SER A 8 7.11 4.67 14.63
C SER A 8 7.52 3.23 14.87
N GLY A 9 8.55 2.76 14.17
CA GLY A 9 9.00 1.38 14.32
C GLY A 9 10.01 0.93 13.27
N LEU A 10 10.03 -0.37 13.06
CA LEU A 10 10.83 -1.05 12.05
C LEU A 10 9.91 -1.65 10.99
N HIS A 11 10.34 -1.57 9.75
CA HIS A 11 9.68 -2.18 8.61
C HIS A 11 10.70 -2.93 7.77
N LEU A 12 10.36 -4.14 7.40
CA LEU A 12 11.10 -5.00 6.49
C LEU A 12 10.19 -5.41 5.36
N GLU A 13 10.66 -5.27 4.14
CA GLU A 13 9.96 -5.71 2.94
C GLU A 13 10.91 -6.56 2.08
N PHE A 14 10.41 -7.66 1.56
CA PHE A 14 11.09 -8.52 0.61
C PHE A 14 10.21 -8.71 -0.61
N LEU A 15 10.80 -8.60 -1.80
CA LEU A 15 10.13 -8.81 -3.07
C LEU A 15 11.00 -9.64 -3.99
N LYS A 16 10.44 -10.74 -4.53
CA LYS A 16 11.00 -11.48 -5.66
C LYS A 16 10.19 -11.16 -6.90
N ARG A 17 10.85 -10.55 -7.87
CA ARG A 17 10.25 -10.14 -9.13
C ARG A 17 11.10 -10.64 -10.30
N PRO A 18 10.73 -11.78 -10.93
CA PRO A 18 11.34 -12.24 -12.15
C PRO A 18 11.10 -11.25 -13.29
N ILE A 19 12.12 -10.99 -14.09
CA ILE A 19 12.09 -9.95 -15.15
C ILE A 19 11.16 -10.37 -16.31
N ASP A 20 11.09 -11.66 -16.57
CA ASP A 20 10.37 -12.30 -17.69
C ASP A 20 8.95 -12.77 -17.33
N LYS A 21 8.49 -12.52 -16.10
CA LYS A 21 7.20 -13.03 -15.62
C LYS A 21 6.27 -11.91 -15.17
N VAL A 22 5.01 -12.12 -15.46
CA VAL A 22 3.90 -11.25 -15.01
C VAL A 22 3.75 -11.28 -13.48
N PHE A 23 4.13 -12.40 -12.84
CA PHE A 23 3.92 -12.63 -11.41
C PHE A 23 5.15 -12.25 -10.58
N SER A 24 4.90 -11.60 -9.46
CA SER A 24 5.87 -11.29 -8.41
C SER A 24 5.27 -11.63 -7.05
N TYR A 25 6.10 -11.94 -6.08
CA TYR A 25 5.65 -12.22 -4.72
C TYR A 25 6.64 -11.68 -3.69
N GLY A 26 6.13 -11.41 -2.52
CA GLY A 26 6.94 -10.90 -1.44
C GLY A 26 6.25 -10.99 -0.09
N PHE A 27 6.92 -10.51 0.93
CA PHE A 27 6.36 -10.36 2.25
C PHE A 27 6.81 -9.05 2.87
N GLU A 28 5.98 -8.52 3.75
CA GLU A 28 6.28 -7.36 4.56
C GLU A 28 6.04 -7.66 6.04
N LEU A 29 6.87 -7.11 6.89
CA LEU A 29 6.77 -7.21 8.34
C LEU A 29 7.07 -5.86 8.96
N SER A 30 6.19 -5.41 9.86
CA SER A 30 6.38 -4.16 10.57
C SER A 30 6.08 -4.33 12.04
N THR A 31 6.98 -3.87 12.89
CA THR A 31 6.70 -3.73 14.32
C THR A 31 6.65 -2.25 14.64
N VAL A 32 5.49 -1.79 15.10
CA VAL A 32 5.22 -0.37 15.31
C VAL A 32 4.66 -0.08 16.68
N LYS A 33 4.99 1.11 17.17
CA LYS A 33 4.49 1.69 18.40
C LYS A 33 3.76 2.99 18.07
N GLN A 34 2.60 3.21 18.71
CA GLN A 34 1.81 4.42 18.49
C GLN A 34 2.48 5.60 19.20
N ARG A 35 2.59 6.70 18.49
CA ARG A 35 3.11 7.97 19.03
C ARG A 35 2.00 8.76 19.74
N GLU A 36 2.38 9.51 20.73
CA GLU A 36 1.48 10.45 21.39
C GLU A 36 1.22 11.68 20.49
N TYR A 37 0.03 12.25 20.57
CA TYR A 37 -0.37 13.44 19.78
C TYR A 37 0.40 14.72 20.13
N SER A 38 1.23 14.69 21.18
CA SER A 38 2.08 15.82 21.54
C SER A 38 3.15 16.05 20.47
N ARG A 39 3.58 17.29 20.27
CA ARG A 39 4.67 17.66 19.34
C ARG A 39 6.02 17.00 19.67
N SER A 40 6.10 16.18 20.71
CA SER A 40 7.30 15.46 21.10
C SER A 40 7.49 14.21 20.25
N PHE A 41 8.67 14.07 19.65
CA PHE A 41 9.04 12.89 18.85
C PHE A 41 9.36 11.65 19.70
N THR A 42 9.44 11.79 21.03
CA THR A 42 9.91 10.74 21.94
C THR A 42 8.82 10.12 22.80
N LYS A 43 7.63 10.71 22.85
CA LYS A 43 6.53 10.17 23.66
C LYS A 43 5.71 9.16 22.87
N PHE A 44 5.57 7.96 23.44
CA PHE A 44 4.82 6.83 22.87
C PHE A 44 3.69 6.43 23.80
N ARG A 45 2.59 5.97 23.21
CA ARG A 45 1.49 5.29 23.90
C ARG A 45 1.84 3.82 24.11
N ASP A 46 1.09 3.13 24.98
CA ASP A 46 1.32 1.71 25.29
C ASP A 46 0.92 0.77 24.15
N PHE A 47 0.27 1.28 23.09
CA PHE A 47 -0.11 0.47 21.95
C PHE A 47 1.11 0.15 21.08
N GLN A 48 1.43 -1.15 21.04
CA GLN A 48 2.44 -1.72 20.16
C GLN A 48 1.83 -2.90 19.40
N THR A 49 2.10 -3.00 18.11
CA THR A 49 1.64 -4.13 17.31
C THR A 49 2.66 -4.54 16.26
N THR A 50 2.62 -5.83 15.92
CA THR A 50 3.36 -6.38 14.79
C THR A 50 2.37 -6.78 13.73
N VAL A 51 2.54 -6.24 12.52
CA VAL A 51 1.74 -6.52 11.34
C VAL A 51 2.62 -7.16 10.28
N GLY A 52 2.06 -8.03 9.47
CA GLY A 52 2.80 -8.67 8.39
C GLY A 52 1.85 -9.22 7.34
N HIS A 53 2.25 -9.09 6.08
CA HIS A 53 1.46 -9.55 4.95
C HIS A 53 2.35 -10.31 3.97
N PHE A 54 1.79 -11.35 3.40
CA PHE A 54 2.26 -11.98 2.18
C PHE A 54 1.59 -11.30 0.99
N ASN A 55 2.37 -10.93 -0.02
CA ASN A 55 1.91 -10.16 -1.17
C ASN A 55 2.16 -10.94 -2.47
N LEU A 56 1.14 -11.00 -3.33
CA LEU A 56 1.22 -11.51 -4.69
C LEU A 56 0.82 -10.40 -5.66
N TYR A 57 1.61 -10.24 -6.70
CA TYR A 57 1.38 -9.24 -7.74
C TYR A 57 1.31 -9.93 -9.10
N ALA A 58 0.32 -9.58 -9.90
CA ALA A 58 0.23 -9.92 -11.31
C ALA A 58 0.13 -8.61 -12.10
N TYR A 59 1.20 -8.27 -12.81
CA TYR A 59 1.26 -7.04 -13.59
C TYR A 59 1.40 -7.34 -15.07
N GLU A 60 0.41 -6.90 -15.85
CA GLU A 60 0.41 -7.02 -17.31
C GLU A 60 0.90 -5.71 -17.95
N PRO A 61 2.12 -5.72 -18.55
CA PRO A 61 2.72 -4.49 -19.09
C PRO A 61 1.95 -3.87 -20.25
N SER A 62 1.31 -4.68 -21.10
CA SER A 62 0.60 -4.19 -22.30
C SER A 62 -0.64 -3.37 -21.95
N THR A 63 -1.42 -3.83 -20.99
CA THR A 63 -2.63 -3.16 -20.50
C THR A 63 -2.37 -2.24 -19.32
N LYS A 64 -1.18 -2.37 -18.69
CA LYS A 64 -0.78 -1.68 -17.47
C LYS A 64 -1.72 -1.95 -16.29
N ILE A 65 -2.30 -3.14 -16.27
CA ILE A 65 -3.18 -3.59 -15.19
C ILE A 65 -2.34 -4.35 -14.15
N LEU A 66 -2.56 -4.01 -12.89
CA LEU A 66 -2.00 -4.69 -11.73
C LEU A 66 -3.12 -5.31 -10.91
N ALA A 67 -3.04 -6.61 -10.67
CA ALA A 67 -3.76 -7.29 -9.60
C ALA A 67 -2.79 -7.54 -8.43
N HIS A 68 -3.13 -7.07 -7.26
CA HIS A 68 -2.35 -7.25 -6.04
C HIS A 68 -3.22 -7.93 -4.98
N PHE A 69 -2.81 -9.11 -4.57
CA PHE A 69 -3.40 -9.83 -3.46
C PHE A 69 -2.46 -9.78 -2.26
N SER A 70 -3.03 -9.50 -1.10
CA SER A 70 -2.29 -9.39 0.16
C SER A 70 -3.06 -10.09 1.26
N ALA A 71 -2.40 -10.98 2.02
CA ALA A 71 -2.99 -11.69 3.14
C ALA A 71 -2.09 -11.63 4.37
N GLY A 72 -2.68 -11.38 5.55
CA GLY A 72 -1.89 -11.29 6.76
C GLY A 72 -2.61 -10.69 7.95
N LYS A 73 -1.82 -10.13 8.87
CA LYS A 73 -2.28 -9.49 10.09
C LYS A 73 -2.24 -7.97 9.93
N TYR A 74 -3.35 -7.32 10.21
CA TYR A 74 -3.56 -5.89 10.12
C TYR A 74 -3.27 -5.17 11.46
N LEU A 75 -3.34 -3.83 11.45
CA LEU A 75 -2.96 -2.96 12.59
C LEU A 75 -3.80 -3.19 13.84
N ALA A 76 -5.08 -3.48 13.69
CA ALA A 76 -5.97 -3.77 14.82
C ALA A 76 -5.80 -5.18 15.40
N GLY A 77 -4.87 -5.97 14.84
CA GLY A 77 -4.65 -7.36 15.24
C GLY A 77 -5.52 -8.36 14.47
N ASP A 78 -6.45 -7.88 13.68
CA ASP A 78 -7.30 -8.67 12.80
C ASP A 78 -6.50 -9.36 11.69
N ARG A 79 -7.01 -10.47 11.18
CA ARG A 79 -6.40 -11.24 10.09
C ARG A 79 -7.36 -11.33 8.92
N GLY A 80 -6.79 -11.26 7.71
CA GLY A 80 -7.62 -11.30 6.53
C GLY A 80 -6.83 -11.13 5.25
N TYR A 81 -7.52 -10.70 4.21
CA TYR A 81 -6.92 -10.47 2.91
C TYR A 81 -7.46 -9.20 2.25
N THR A 82 -6.66 -8.64 1.37
CA THR A 82 -7.00 -7.51 0.50
C THR A 82 -6.72 -7.90 -0.94
N LEU A 83 -7.66 -7.63 -1.84
CA LEU A 83 -7.47 -7.64 -3.29
C LEU A 83 -7.53 -6.20 -3.79
N ASP A 84 -6.51 -5.78 -4.51
CA ASP A 84 -6.43 -4.48 -5.21
C ASP A 84 -6.28 -4.73 -6.69
N LEU A 85 -7.17 -4.16 -7.48
CA LEU A 85 -7.13 -4.15 -8.94
C LEU A 85 -6.94 -2.74 -9.42
N SER A 86 -5.87 -2.47 -10.13
CA SER A 86 -5.56 -1.10 -10.55
C SER A 86 -4.94 -1.03 -11.95
N ARG A 87 -5.13 0.12 -12.59
CA ARG A 87 -4.54 0.44 -13.88
C ARG A 87 -3.65 1.66 -13.79
N TYR A 88 -2.48 1.56 -14.36
CA TYR A 88 -1.56 2.68 -14.56
C TYR A 88 -1.79 3.32 -15.92
N PHE A 89 -1.80 4.63 -15.97
CA PHE A 89 -1.95 5.41 -17.19
C PHE A 89 -0.61 6.01 -17.63
N ASN A 90 -0.47 6.35 -18.91
CA ASN A 90 0.76 6.90 -19.47
C ASN A 90 1.18 8.24 -18.85
N ASN A 91 0.22 9.02 -18.35
CA ASN A 91 0.45 10.27 -17.64
C ASN A 91 0.89 10.07 -16.17
N GLY A 92 1.14 8.83 -15.73
CA GLY A 92 1.52 8.49 -14.37
C GLY A 92 0.35 8.38 -13.39
N ALA A 93 -0.89 8.63 -13.81
CA ALA A 93 -2.05 8.41 -12.95
C ALA A 93 -2.29 6.91 -12.71
N ARG A 94 -2.94 6.59 -11.58
CA ARG A 94 -3.37 5.23 -11.23
C ARG A 94 -4.79 5.26 -10.71
N LEU A 95 -5.66 4.46 -11.30
CA LEU A 95 -7.01 4.18 -10.82
C LEU A 95 -7.04 2.77 -10.27
N GLY A 96 -7.61 2.58 -9.08
CA GLY A 96 -7.71 1.26 -8.47
C GLY A 96 -8.99 1.07 -7.67
N PHE A 97 -9.35 -0.20 -7.52
CA PHE A 97 -10.44 -0.68 -6.67
C PHE A 97 -9.85 -1.69 -5.68
N PHE A 98 -10.30 -1.64 -4.44
CA PHE A 98 -9.84 -2.57 -3.44
C PHE A 98 -11.00 -3.19 -2.66
N PHE A 99 -10.77 -4.41 -2.21
CA PHE A 99 -11.66 -5.18 -1.34
C PHE A 99 -10.82 -5.78 -0.23
N THR A 100 -11.21 -5.55 1.00
CA THR A 100 -10.56 -6.12 2.17
C THR A 100 -11.58 -6.86 3.01
N ARG A 101 -11.27 -8.10 3.38
CA ARG A 101 -12.07 -8.89 4.31
C ARG A 101 -11.19 -9.41 5.43
N THR A 102 -11.63 -9.21 6.66
CA THR A 102 -10.91 -9.67 7.86
C THR A 102 -11.85 -10.47 8.77
N ASN A 103 -11.30 -11.04 9.83
CA ASN A 103 -12.04 -11.70 10.88
C ASN A 103 -12.48 -10.73 12.00
N ALA A 104 -12.39 -9.41 11.79
CA ALA A 104 -12.90 -8.44 12.75
C ALA A 104 -14.40 -8.66 12.98
N SER A 105 -14.82 -8.71 14.27
CA SER A 105 -16.22 -8.85 14.62
C SER A 105 -16.91 -7.49 14.67
N LYS A 106 -18.21 -7.46 14.36
CA LYS A 106 -19.04 -6.26 14.49
C LYS A 106 -19.07 -5.72 15.93
N GLU A 107 -18.98 -6.60 16.90
CA GLU A 107 -18.98 -6.26 18.32
C GLU A 107 -17.70 -5.52 18.76
N SER A 108 -16.56 -5.82 18.11
CA SER A 108 -15.28 -5.21 18.45
C SER A 108 -15.03 -3.88 17.76
N PHE A 109 -15.64 -3.63 16.59
CA PHE A 109 -15.32 -2.51 15.72
C PHE A 109 -16.53 -1.73 15.18
N GLY A 110 -17.75 -2.11 15.50
CA GLY A 110 -18.98 -1.37 15.21
C GLY A 110 -19.69 -1.73 13.92
N GLU A 111 -19.05 -1.90 12.76
CA GLU A 111 -19.76 -2.00 11.49
C GLU A 111 -19.42 -3.18 10.56
N GLY A 112 -18.31 -3.89 10.72
CA GLY A 112 -18.12 -5.11 9.94
C GLY A 112 -16.69 -5.44 9.49
N SER A 113 -16.56 -6.60 8.86
CA SER A 113 -15.29 -7.22 8.47
C SER A 113 -14.94 -7.00 6.98
N PHE A 114 -15.72 -6.17 6.26
CA PHE A 114 -15.58 -5.99 4.81
C PHE A 114 -15.45 -4.52 4.43
N ASP A 115 -14.22 -4.12 4.05
CA ASP A 115 -13.92 -2.78 3.51
C ASP A 115 -13.76 -2.86 1.99
N LYS A 116 -14.24 -1.84 1.29
CA LYS A 116 -14.16 -1.73 -0.16
C LYS A 116 -14.10 -0.26 -0.56
N GLY A 117 -13.51 0.00 -1.71
CA GLY A 117 -13.48 1.36 -2.23
C GLY A 117 -12.72 1.47 -3.55
N PHE A 118 -12.59 2.69 -4.02
CA PHE A 118 -11.73 3.02 -5.13
C PHE A 118 -10.80 4.18 -4.77
N TYR A 119 -9.71 4.28 -5.51
CA TYR A 119 -8.77 5.38 -5.37
C TYR A 119 -8.27 5.86 -6.73
N VAL A 120 -7.98 7.14 -6.79
CA VAL A 120 -7.27 7.76 -7.90
C VAL A 120 -6.00 8.39 -7.35
N LYS A 121 -4.86 8.03 -7.90
CA LYS A 121 -3.57 8.66 -7.61
C LYS A 121 -3.07 9.34 -8.88
N TYR A 122 -2.58 10.56 -8.77
CA TYR A 122 -1.99 11.29 -9.89
C TYR A 122 -0.70 11.98 -9.45
N PRO A 123 0.31 12.06 -10.33
CA PRO A 123 1.55 12.75 -10.02
C PRO A 123 1.33 14.26 -10.03
N LEU A 124 1.79 14.96 -9.00
CA LEU A 124 1.70 16.42 -8.92
C LEU A 124 2.63 17.13 -9.89
N ASN A 125 3.63 16.44 -10.44
CA ASN A 125 4.53 16.97 -11.45
C ASN A 125 3.87 17.29 -12.81
N ILE A 126 2.58 16.97 -12.99
CA ILE A 126 1.79 17.47 -14.14
C ILE A 126 1.75 19.00 -14.15
N PHE A 127 1.89 19.63 -12.98
CA PHE A 127 1.88 21.09 -12.81
C PHE A 127 3.29 21.69 -12.62
N ASP A 128 4.34 20.87 -12.60
CA ASP A 128 5.71 21.30 -12.34
C ASP A 128 6.48 21.39 -13.64
N VAL A 129 6.90 22.61 -13.99
CA VAL A 129 7.68 22.91 -15.19
C VAL A 129 9.05 22.19 -15.19
N ASN A 130 9.60 21.89 -14.03
CA ASN A 130 10.93 21.29 -13.88
C ASN A 130 10.94 19.75 -13.84
N LYS A 131 9.81 19.06 -13.89
CA LYS A 131 9.66 17.59 -13.94
C LYS A 131 10.45 16.77 -12.90
N ASN A 132 11.06 17.40 -11.91
CA ASN A 132 11.96 16.75 -10.94
C ASN A 132 11.25 16.24 -9.68
N SER A 133 10.02 16.64 -9.44
CA SER A 133 9.26 16.22 -8.28
C SER A 133 8.44 14.96 -8.58
N ARG A 134 8.77 13.84 -7.95
CA ARG A 134 7.97 12.59 -8.00
C ARG A 134 6.95 12.54 -6.86
N SER A 135 6.30 13.66 -6.59
CA SER A 135 5.25 13.73 -5.58
C SER A 135 3.93 13.21 -6.15
N PHE A 136 3.24 12.35 -5.41
CA PHE A 136 1.92 11.85 -5.79
C PHE A 136 0.87 12.44 -4.86
N SER A 137 -0.21 12.94 -5.42
CA SER A 137 -1.45 13.21 -4.71
C SER A 137 -2.47 12.14 -5.04
N GLY A 138 -3.38 11.87 -4.14
CA GLY A 138 -4.37 10.84 -4.37
C GLY A 138 -5.68 11.11 -3.65
N TYR A 139 -6.74 10.58 -4.20
CA TYR A 139 -8.06 10.55 -3.62
C TYR A 139 -8.50 9.10 -3.42
N THR A 140 -9.01 8.77 -2.24
CA THR A 140 -9.53 7.45 -1.93
C THR A 140 -10.96 7.60 -1.43
N TYR A 141 -11.89 6.95 -2.09
CA TYR A 141 -13.28 6.86 -1.66
C TYR A 141 -13.52 5.52 -1.00
N ARG A 142 -14.11 5.58 0.19
CA ARG A 142 -14.59 4.43 0.95
C ARG A 142 -16.01 4.69 1.36
N PRO A 143 -16.97 3.83 1.02
CA PRO A 143 -18.38 4.11 1.25
C PRO A 143 -18.81 4.01 2.72
N ILE A 144 -17.99 3.39 3.58
CA ILE A 144 -18.29 3.16 5.01
C ILE A 144 -17.02 3.36 5.82
N LEU A 145 -17.15 3.67 7.11
CA LEU A 145 -16.07 3.79 8.07
C LEU A 145 -15.18 2.54 8.10
N ARG A 146 -13.89 2.72 8.39
CA ARG A 146 -12.93 1.62 8.48
C ARG A 146 -13.22 0.77 9.70
N ASP A 147 -13.62 -0.45 9.47
CA ASP A 147 -13.91 -1.38 10.56
C ASP A 147 -12.78 -2.36 10.84
N GLY A 148 -12.15 -2.85 9.81
CA GLY A 148 -11.00 -3.75 9.88
C GLY A 148 -10.07 -3.56 8.68
N GLY A 149 -8.97 -4.28 8.65
CA GLY A 149 -8.07 -4.28 7.51
C GLY A 149 -7.22 -3.00 7.37
N ALA A 150 -7.02 -2.25 8.43
CA ALA A 150 -6.15 -1.09 8.40
C ALA A 150 -4.68 -1.51 8.22
N LYS A 151 -4.05 -1.05 7.15
CA LYS A 151 -2.62 -1.22 6.88
C LYS A 151 -1.84 0.05 7.23
N LEU A 152 -0.55 -0.13 7.51
CA LEU A 152 0.40 0.98 7.51
C LEU A 152 0.52 1.55 6.11
N ASN A 153 0.53 2.87 6.02
CA ASN A 153 0.64 3.56 4.75
C ASN A 153 2.11 3.90 4.48
N PHE A 154 2.70 3.22 3.51
CA PHE A 154 4.06 3.52 3.06
C PHE A 154 4.01 4.37 1.79
N PRO A 155 4.92 5.36 1.66
CA PRO A 155 4.94 6.23 0.48
C PRO A 155 5.16 5.46 -0.82
N ARG A 156 5.95 4.38 -0.77
CA ARG A 156 6.26 3.49 -1.90
C ARG A 156 6.55 2.09 -1.40
N SER A 157 6.02 1.09 -2.10
CA SER A 157 6.40 -0.32 -1.94
C SER A 157 7.63 -0.66 -2.80
N LEU A 158 8.32 -1.75 -2.49
CA LEU A 158 9.39 -2.27 -3.36
C LEU A 158 8.86 -2.59 -4.77
N PHE A 159 7.60 -3.03 -4.88
CA PHE A 159 6.96 -3.26 -6.16
C PHE A 159 6.87 -1.97 -6.99
N ASP A 160 6.38 -0.86 -6.40
CA ASP A 160 6.29 0.43 -7.09
C ASP A 160 7.68 0.96 -7.50
N LEU A 161 8.70 0.78 -6.66
CA LEU A 161 10.07 1.20 -6.95
C LEU A 161 10.70 0.41 -8.09
N THR A 162 10.49 -0.91 -8.14
CA THR A 162 11.08 -1.79 -9.15
C THR A 162 10.31 -1.82 -10.47
N LYS A 163 9.02 -1.45 -10.45
CA LYS A 163 8.19 -1.39 -11.66
C LYS A 163 8.75 -0.38 -12.67
N ASP A 164 9.15 0.78 -12.20
CA ASP A 164 9.68 1.84 -13.06
C ASP A 164 11.08 1.49 -13.63
N ALA A 165 11.88 0.73 -12.88
CA ALA A 165 13.17 0.22 -13.37
C ALA A 165 13.02 -0.76 -14.54
N GLN A 166 11.99 -1.61 -14.51
CA GLN A 166 11.72 -2.55 -15.61
C GLN A 166 11.29 -1.85 -16.91
N ALA A 167 10.53 -0.76 -16.81
CA ALA A 167 10.16 0.04 -17.97
C ALA A 167 11.37 0.71 -18.64
N ILE A 168 12.38 1.10 -17.87
CA ILE A 168 13.62 1.68 -18.37
C ILE A 168 14.45 0.62 -19.12
N GLU A 169 14.58 -0.60 -18.58
CA GLU A 169 15.32 -1.67 -19.26
C GLU A 169 14.70 -2.05 -20.62
N LEU A 170 13.37 -2.10 -20.72
CA LEU A 170 12.66 -2.36 -21.98
C LEU A 170 12.84 -1.25 -23.02
N ILE A 171 13.10 -0.02 -22.63
CA ILE A 171 13.37 1.10 -23.54
C ILE A 171 14.83 1.05 -24.06
N PHE A 172 15.76 0.57 -23.24
CA PHE A 172 17.18 0.48 -23.61
C PHE A 172 17.59 -0.87 -24.20
N SER A 173 16.72 -1.89 -24.16
CA SER A 173 16.96 -3.21 -24.77
C SER A 173 16.50 -3.30 -26.24
N LYS A 174 16.03 -2.22 -26.83
CA LYS A 174 15.81 -2.04 -28.26
C LYS A 174 16.91 -1.14 -28.82
#